data_55d02a65054387e8e51326e0dd8f4ec1
#
_entry.id   55d02a65054387e8e51326e0dd8f4ec1
#
_cell.length_a   1.000
_cell.length_b   1.000
_cell.length_c   1.000
_cell.angle_alpha   90.00
_cell.angle_beta   90.00
_cell.angle_gamma   90.00
#
_symmetry.space_group_name_H-M   'P 1'
#
loop_
_entity.id
_entity.type
_entity.pdbx_description
1 polymer ?
#
loop_
_entity_poly.entity_id
_entity_poly.type
_entity_poly.pdbx_seq_one_letter_code
_entity_poly.pdbx_strand_id
1 'polypeptide(L)'
;LIYIIGIFFLQTYCYQQEFHPESGDLIFQVGIAGGMTEAIADATGGESDLSFTHVGIITVEPAGIYVLEAKSEPGVTMTPLQKFLDSSATIEGRPAAAIARITLPERRELATRAIGEAKKYLGQPYDDSFLPHNGKMYCSELVWESYLAPDGSRRFPARPMNFRAADGSLPRFWAELFAGLGEEIPQDIPGTNPNDMARDPQLKEVARYY
;
A
#
# COMPACT_ATOMS: atom_id res chain seq x y z
N LEU A 1 39.85 26.86 49.42
CA LEU A 1 38.67 26.00 49.33
C LEU A 1 38.06 26.17 47.95
N ILE A 2 38.32 25.19 47.04
CA ILE A 2 37.81 25.21 45.66
C ILE A 2 36.55 24.35 45.67
N TYR A 3 35.38 24.94 45.42
CA TYR A 3 34.13 24.21 45.18
C TYR A 3 34.07 23.77 43.71
N ILE A 4 34.14 22.47 43.46
CA ILE A 4 33.86 21.88 42.15
C ILE A 4 32.34 21.66 42.08
N ILE A 5 31.64 22.46 41.27
CA ILE A 5 30.24 22.26 40.97
C ILE A 5 30.19 21.23 39.83
N GLY A 6 29.84 20.00 40.18
CA GLY A 6 29.56 18.95 39.22
C GLY A 6 28.24 19.22 38.48
N ILE A 7 28.31 19.54 37.20
CA ILE A 7 27.13 19.66 36.35
C ILE A 7 26.75 18.22 35.93
N PHE A 8 25.67 17.71 36.53
CA PHE A 8 25.02 16.48 36.09
C PHE A 8 24.23 16.79 34.82
N PHE A 9 24.74 16.38 33.64
CA PHE A 9 23.92 16.29 32.44
C PHE A 9 22.96 15.11 32.59
N LEU A 10 21.70 15.41 32.92
CA LEU A 10 20.61 14.47 32.73
C LEU A 10 20.38 14.29 31.21
N GLN A 11 20.98 13.25 30.64
CA GLN A 11 20.58 12.77 29.33
C GLN A 11 19.20 12.18 29.46
N THR A 12 18.18 12.97 29.11
CA THR A 12 16.84 12.46 28.86
C THR A 12 16.90 11.57 27.62
N TYR A 13 17.05 10.28 27.83
CA TYR A 13 16.78 9.29 26.79
C TYR A 13 15.27 9.40 26.45
N CYS A 14 14.98 10.08 25.34
CA CYS A 14 13.67 9.99 24.73
C CYS A 14 13.53 8.55 24.24
N TYR A 15 12.80 7.73 24.97
CA TYR A 15 12.43 6.38 24.56
C TYR A 15 11.46 6.57 23.39
N GLN A 16 11.98 6.66 22.17
CA GLN A 16 11.13 6.50 20.98
C GLN A 16 10.61 5.07 21.07
N GLN A 17 9.32 4.95 21.37
CA GLN A 17 8.64 3.67 21.38
C GLN A 17 8.78 3.09 19.96
N GLU A 18 9.59 2.02 19.83
CA GLU A 18 9.84 1.38 18.57
C GLU A 18 8.50 0.91 18.01
N PHE A 19 8.13 1.42 16.84
CA PHE A 19 6.86 1.05 16.22
C PHE A 19 6.91 -0.41 15.76
N HIS A 20 5.93 -1.19 16.17
CA HIS A 20 5.78 -2.57 15.76
C HIS A 20 4.56 -2.71 14.84
N PRO A 21 4.75 -3.08 13.56
CA PRO A 21 3.64 -3.43 12.68
C PRO A 21 2.83 -4.59 13.23
N GLU A 22 1.50 -4.54 13.05
CA GLU A 22 0.60 -5.64 13.41
C GLU A 22 0.09 -6.33 12.14
N SER A 23 -0.25 -7.61 12.27
CA SER A 23 -0.93 -8.33 11.18
C SER A 23 -2.24 -7.64 10.81
N GLY A 24 -2.44 -7.39 9.51
CA GLY A 24 -3.57 -6.64 8.97
C GLY A 24 -3.37 -5.13 8.92
N ASP A 25 -2.21 -4.60 9.25
CA ASP A 25 -1.86 -3.24 8.85
C ASP A 25 -1.70 -3.17 7.33
N LEU A 26 -2.10 -2.07 6.73
CA LEU A 26 -1.81 -1.79 5.32
C LEU A 26 -0.53 -0.99 5.23
N ILE A 27 0.35 -1.37 4.32
CA ILE A 27 1.55 -0.60 4.00
C ILE A 27 1.43 -0.02 2.60
N PHE A 28 1.62 1.28 2.51
CA PHE A 28 1.58 2.05 1.27
C PHE A 28 2.99 2.51 0.93
N GLN A 29 3.34 2.52 -0.36
CA GLN A 29 4.62 3.06 -0.79
C GLN A 29 4.49 3.85 -2.09
N VAL A 30 5.44 4.75 -2.30
CA VAL A 30 5.74 5.31 -3.62
C VAL A 30 6.78 4.40 -4.26
N GLY A 31 6.47 3.83 -5.42
CA GLY A 31 7.42 3.02 -6.19
C GLY A 31 8.59 3.86 -6.70
N ILE A 32 9.69 3.19 -7.06
CA ILE A 32 10.81 3.84 -7.75
C ILE A 32 10.30 4.45 -9.07
N ALA A 33 10.80 5.62 -9.44
CA ALA A 33 10.40 6.34 -10.64
C ALA A 33 10.43 5.44 -11.89
N GLY A 34 9.36 5.48 -12.68
CA GLY A 34 9.15 4.68 -13.87
C GLY A 34 7.73 4.87 -14.39
N GLY A 35 7.49 4.55 -15.65
CA GLY A 35 6.25 4.90 -16.35
C GLY A 35 4.96 4.55 -15.60
N MET A 36 4.86 3.35 -15.02
CA MET A 36 3.67 2.95 -14.27
C MET A 36 3.51 3.75 -12.97
N THR A 37 4.58 3.96 -12.20
CA THR A 37 4.57 4.73 -10.96
C THR A 37 4.09 6.16 -11.22
N GLU A 38 4.65 6.82 -12.22
CA GLU A 38 4.28 8.19 -12.60
C GLU A 38 2.82 8.24 -13.09
N ALA A 39 2.42 7.32 -13.94
CA ALA A 39 1.06 7.26 -14.49
C ALA A 39 -0.01 6.99 -13.42
N ILE A 40 0.28 6.16 -12.41
CA ILE A 40 -0.61 5.95 -11.25
C ILE A 40 -0.68 7.24 -10.42
N ALA A 41 0.46 7.88 -10.13
CA ALA A 41 0.50 9.11 -9.36
C ALA A 41 -0.29 10.23 -10.04
N ASP A 42 -0.13 10.40 -11.36
CA ASP A 42 -0.84 11.40 -12.16
C ASP A 42 -2.36 11.18 -12.18
N ALA A 43 -2.79 9.92 -12.28
CA ALA A 43 -4.19 9.55 -12.37
C ALA A 43 -4.95 9.56 -11.03
N THR A 44 -4.24 9.26 -9.93
CA THR A 44 -4.86 9.00 -8.61
C THR A 44 -4.35 9.89 -7.49
N GLY A 45 -3.31 10.68 -7.75
CA GLY A 45 -2.73 11.64 -6.81
C GLY A 45 -3.75 12.69 -6.38
N GLY A 46 -3.56 13.26 -5.20
CA GLY A 46 -4.41 14.28 -4.61
C GLY A 46 -3.55 15.31 -3.86
N GLU A 47 -4.20 16.13 -3.02
CA GLU A 47 -3.54 17.17 -2.19
C GLU A 47 -2.69 16.60 -1.03
N SER A 48 -2.47 15.28 -0.96
CA SER A 48 -1.63 14.67 0.06
C SER A 48 -0.14 14.85 -0.25
N ASP A 49 0.70 14.84 0.78
CA ASP A 49 2.15 15.02 0.66
C ASP A 49 2.83 13.97 -0.23
N LEU A 50 2.22 12.78 -0.36
CA LEU A 50 2.68 11.70 -1.22
C LEU A 50 1.54 11.08 -2.05
N SER A 51 1.83 10.78 -3.30
CA SER A 51 0.98 9.95 -4.15
C SER A 51 1.45 8.50 -4.09
N PHE A 52 0.78 7.69 -3.26
CA PHE A 52 1.09 6.26 -3.16
C PHE A 52 0.74 5.53 -4.46
N THR A 53 1.63 4.67 -4.90
CA THR A 53 1.49 3.92 -6.15
C THR A 53 1.40 2.42 -5.92
N HIS A 54 1.57 1.98 -4.68
CA HIS A 54 1.50 0.57 -4.30
C HIS A 54 0.98 0.39 -2.88
N VAL A 55 0.36 -0.77 -2.61
CA VAL A 55 -0.16 -1.15 -1.29
C VAL A 55 -0.06 -2.66 -1.09
N GLY A 56 0.15 -3.06 0.15
CA GLY A 56 0.11 -4.46 0.58
C GLY A 56 -0.41 -4.63 2.00
N ILE A 57 -0.61 -5.89 2.40
CA ILE A 57 -1.12 -6.27 3.72
C ILE A 57 0.03 -6.83 4.56
N ILE A 58 0.30 -6.25 5.71
CA ILE A 58 1.32 -6.77 6.63
C ILE A 58 0.81 -8.05 7.29
N THR A 59 1.67 -9.07 7.34
CA THR A 59 1.48 -10.28 8.14
C THR A 59 2.71 -10.55 8.99
N VAL A 60 2.48 -10.75 10.28
CA VAL A 60 3.52 -11.09 11.26
C VAL A 60 3.51 -12.58 11.45
N GLU A 61 4.58 -13.24 11.03
CA GLU A 61 4.76 -14.68 11.06
C GLU A 61 5.89 -15.05 12.05
N PRO A 62 5.99 -16.29 12.53
CA PRO A 62 7.10 -16.70 13.39
C PRO A 62 8.50 -16.46 12.77
N ALA A 63 8.59 -16.49 11.44
CA ALA A 63 9.83 -16.29 10.69
C ALA A 63 10.16 -14.81 10.41
N GLY A 64 9.25 -13.87 10.72
CA GLY A 64 9.45 -12.44 10.49
C GLY A 64 8.19 -11.70 10.02
N ILE A 65 8.39 -10.48 9.60
CA ILE A 65 7.32 -9.61 9.09
C ILE A 65 7.35 -9.62 7.58
N TYR A 66 6.20 -9.88 6.96
CA TYR A 66 6.04 -9.94 5.51
C TYR A 66 4.92 -9.00 5.05
N VAL A 67 4.94 -8.70 3.77
CA VAL A 67 3.88 -7.99 3.05
C VAL A 67 3.29 -8.95 2.02
N LEU A 68 1.98 -9.21 2.11
CA LEU A 68 1.19 -9.84 1.06
C LEU A 68 0.87 -8.75 0.03
N GLU A 69 1.38 -8.89 -1.17
CA GLU A 69 1.27 -7.90 -2.24
C GLU A 69 1.08 -8.54 -3.60
N ALA A 70 0.47 -7.81 -4.54
CA ALA A 70 0.45 -8.15 -5.96
C ALA A 70 1.38 -7.20 -6.71
N LYS A 71 2.34 -7.72 -7.45
CA LYS A 71 3.31 -6.96 -8.24
C LYS A 71 3.60 -7.66 -9.57
N SER A 72 4.14 -6.94 -10.55
CA SER A 72 4.34 -7.45 -11.92
C SER A 72 5.04 -8.80 -11.95
N GLU A 73 6.08 -8.99 -11.14
CA GLU A 73 6.78 -10.27 -10.97
C GLU A 73 7.09 -10.49 -9.47
N PRO A 74 6.70 -11.63 -8.91
CA PRO A 74 6.09 -12.83 -9.52
C PRO A 74 4.56 -12.88 -9.45
N GLY A 75 3.84 -11.77 -9.38
CA GLY A 75 2.40 -11.70 -9.12
C GLY A 75 2.12 -11.56 -7.63
N VAL A 76 1.07 -12.23 -7.14
CA VAL A 76 0.71 -12.23 -5.71
C VAL A 76 1.73 -13.04 -4.91
N THR A 77 2.36 -12.40 -3.93
CA THR A 77 3.47 -12.99 -3.18
C THR A 77 3.54 -12.49 -1.74
N MET A 78 4.36 -13.16 -0.93
CA MET A 78 4.78 -12.71 0.40
C MET A 78 6.21 -12.17 0.33
N THR A 79 6.37 -10.86 0.44
CA THR A 79 7.68 -10.20 0.42
C THR A 79 8.12 -9.88 1.86
N PRO A 80 9.35 -10.19 2.29
CA PRO A 80 9.87 -9.70 3.57
C PRO A 80 9.76 -8.17 3.65
N LEU A 81 9.30 -7.64 4.79
CA LEU A 81 9.05 -6.19 4.97
C LEU A 81 10.24 -5.34 4.53
N GLN A 82 11.47 -5.74 4.89
CA GLN A 82 12.66 -4.99 4.49
C GLN A 82 12.82 -4.92 2.95
N LYS A 83 12.57 -6.02 2.24
CA LYS A 83 12.63 -6.03 0.77
C LYS A 83 11.54 -5.18 0.13
N PHE A 84 10.36 -5.13 0.75
CA PHE A 84 9.30 -4.23 0.32
C PHE A 84 9.75 -2.77 0.47
N LEU A 85 10.33 -2.39 1.61
CA LEU A 85 10.84 -1.06 1.85
C LEU A 85 12.00 -0.68 0.92
N ASP A 86 12.90 -1.63 0.63
CA ASP A 86 14.03 -1.43 -0.29
C ASP A 86 13.58 -1.16 -1.74
N SER A 87 12.34 -1.54 -2.09
CA SER A 87 11.74 -1.27 -3.41
C SER A 87 11.00 0.06 -3.50
N SER A 88 10.93 0.82 -2.40
CA SER A 88 10.31 2.15 -2.37
C SER A 88 11.23 3.22 -2.96
N ALA A 89 10.65 4.28 -3.50
CA ALA A 89 11.38 5.55 -3.65
C ALA A 89 11.89 6.02 -2.29
N THR A 90 12.81 6.96 -2.27
CA THR A 90 13.37 7.49 -1.02
C THR A 90 13.13 8.97 -0.87
N ILE A 91 12.85 9.42 0.36
CA ILE A 91 12.80 10.82 0.77
C ILE A 91 13.87 10.99 1.84
N GLU A 92 14.83 11.87 1.60
CA GLU A 92 15.98 12.09 2.50
C GLU A 92 16.71 10.78 2.89
N GLY A 93 16.81 9.83 1.94
CA GLY A 93 17.48 8.55 2.14
C GLY A 93 16.66 7.51 2.91
N ARG A 94 15.39 7.78 3.21
CA ARG A 94 14.47 6.86 3.89
C ARG A 94 13.36 6.39 2.93
N PRO A 95 12.83 5.15 3.08
CA PRO A 95 11.76 4.65 2.22
C PRO A 95 10.52 5.56 2.24
N ALA A 96 10.02 5.94 1.08
CA ALA A 96 8.77 6.70 0.93
C ALA A 96 7.57 5.75 1.15
N ALA A 97 7.39 5.30 2.39
CA ALA A 97 6.36 4.36 2.79
C ALA A 97 5.69 4.76 4.11
N ALA A 98 4.41 4.42 4.23
CA ALA A 98 3.62 4.65 5.44
C ALA A 98 2.78 3.42 5.78
N ILE A 99 2.51 3.22 7.07
CA ILE A 99 1.65 2.15 7.56
C ILE A 99 0.37 2.76 8.11
N ALA A 100 -0.77 2.21 7.68
CA ALA A 100 -2.07 2.55 8.22
C ALA A 100 -2.79 1.33 8.80
N ARG A 101 -3.54 1.57 9.87
CA ARG A 101 -4.24 0.55 10.64
C ARG A 101 -5.73 0.81 10.65
N ILE A 102 -6.53 -0.24 10.48
CA ILE A 102 -7.98 -0.16 10.61
C ILE A 102 -8.36 0.17 12.05
N THR A 103 -9.26 1.14 12.23
CA THR A 103 -9.69 1.66 13.54
C THR A 103 -10.92 0.96 14.11
N LEU A 104 -11.51 -0.01 13.39
CA LEU A 104 -12.70 -0.74 13.82
C LEU A 104 -12.41 -1.63 15.04
N PRO A 105 -13.39 -1.79 15.96
CA PRO A 105 -13.23 -2.63 17.15
C PRO A 105 -12.85 -4.09 16.82
N GLU A 106 -13.44 -4.65 15.75
CA GLU A 106 -13.22 -6.02 15.26
C GLU A 106 -11.98 -6.18 14.35
N ARG A 107 -11.06 -5.19 14.35
CA ARG A 107 -9.91 -5.16 13.43
C ARG A 107 -9.05 -6.42 13.44
N ARG A 108 -8.93 -7.10 14.59
CA ARG A 108 -8.09 -8.31 14.71
C ARG A 108 -8.71 -9.50 13.99
N GLU A 109 -10.01 -9.73 14.15
CA GLU A 109 -10.72 -10.77 13.42
C GLU A 109 -10.76 -10.47 11.93
N LEU A 110 -10.97 -9.21 11.58
CA LEU A 110 -10.93 -8.75 10.20
C LEU A 110 -9.55 -8.98 9.58
N ALA A 111 -8.47 -8.63 10.28
CA ALA A 111 -7.09 -8.88 9.84
C ALA A 111 -6.82 -10.37 9.61
N THR A 112 -7.24 -11.23 10.55
CA THR A 112 -7.06 -12.69 10.44
C THR A 112 -7.76 -13.22 9.19
N ARG A 113 -9.00 -12.78 8.94
CA ARG A 113 -9.75 -13.20 7.74
C ARG A 113 -9.08 -12.65 6.48
N ALA A 114 -8.74 -11.36 6.46
CA ALA A 114 -8.13 -10.72 5.30
C ALA A 114 -6.81 -11.37 4.87
N ILE A 115 -5.95 -11.72 5.84
CA ILE A 115 -4.72 -12.45 5.57
C ILE A 115 -5.02 -13.84 5.01
N GLY A 116 -6.02 -14.53 5.57
CA GLY A 116 -6.47 -15.84 5.08
C GLY A 116 -6.99 -15.77 3.65
N GLU A 117 -7.78 -14.74 3.32
CA GLU A 117 -8.26 -14.51 1.95
C GLU A 117 -7.11 -14.16 0.99
N ALA A 118 -6.23 -13.20 1.37
CA ALA A 118 -5.10 -12.81 0.55
C ALA A 118 -4.17 -14.00 0.21
N LYS A 119 -3.94 -14.90 1.16
CA LYS A 119 -3.12 -16.11 0.95
C LYS A 119 -3.70 -17.08 -0.09
N LYS A 120 -5.02 -17.05 -0.36
CA LYS A 120 -5.63 -17.88 -1.41
C LYS A 120 -5.22 -17.44 -2.82
N TYR A 121 -4.83 -16.18 -2.97
CA TYR A 121 -4.40 -15.59 -4.23
C TYR A 121 -2.89 -15.76 -4.53
N LEU A 122 -2.11 -16.33 -3.59
CA LEU A 122 -0.67 -16.52 -3.79
C LEU A 122 -0.37 -17.25 -5.12
N GLY A 123 0.52 -16.66 -5.91
CA GLY A 123 0.91 -17.16 -7.23
C GLY A 123 0.00 -16.71 -8.38
N GLN A 124 -1.09 -15.99 -8.13
CA GLN A 124 -1.85 -15.38 -9.22
C GLN A 124 -1.00 -14.31 -9.93
N PRO A 125 -1.06 -14.24 -11.27
CA PRO A 125 -0.32 -13.24 -12.02
C PRO A 125 -0.82 -11.82 -11.73
N TYR A 126 0.05 -10.84 -11.97
CA TYR A 126 -0.34 -9.43 -11.87
C TYR A 126 -1.31 -9.05 -12.98
N ASP A 127 -2.26 -8.18 -12.64
CA ASP A 127 -3.24 -7.67 -13.60
C ASP A 127 -2.81 -6.30 -14.15
N ASP A 128 -2.22 -6.31 -15.33
CA ASP A 128 -1.86 -5.09 -16.05
C ASP A 128 -3.05 -4.43 -16.76
N SER A 129 -4.19 -5.14 -16.87
CA SER A 129 -5.43 -4.60 -17.45
C SER A 129 -6.34 -3.92 -16.43
N PHE A 130 -6.08 -4.10 -15.14
CA PHE A 130 -6.86 -3.52 -14.04
C PHE A 130 -8.35 -3.83 -14.10
N LEU A 131 -8.71 -5.00 -14.61
CA LEU A 131 -10.09 -5.47 -14.76
C LEU A 131 -10.45 -6.41 -13.61
N PRO A 132 -11.61 -6.23 -12.96
CA PRO A 132 -12.01 -7.12 -11.89
C PRO A 132 -12.34 -8.53 -12.42
N HIS A 133 -12.11 -9.55 -11.59
CA HIS A 133 -12.54 -10.94 -11.81
C HIS A 133 -11.97 -11.62 -13.08
N ASN A 134 -10.78 -11.26 -13.52
CA ASN A 134 -10.11 -11.83 -14.70
C ASN A 134 -9.09 -12.93 -14.37
N GLY A 135 -8.99 -13.36 -13.10
CA GLY A 135 -8.04 -14.38 -12.65
C GLY A 135 -6.61 -13.85 -12.41
N LYS A 136 -6.43 -12.53 -12.49
CA LYS A 136 -5.22 -11.81 -12.16
C LYS A 136 -5.50 -10.87 -10.99
N MET A 137 -4.50 -10.16 -10.49
CA MET A 137 -4.65 -9.32 -9.31
C MET A 137 -3.71 -8.11 -9.37
N TYR A 138 -4.22 -6.89 -9.23
CA TYR A 138 -3.38 -5.72 -8.98
C TYR A 138 -3.32 -5.38 -7.49
N CYS A 139 -2.43 -4.51 -7.07
CA CYS A 139 -2.06 -4.35 -5.66
C CYS A 139 -3.22 -3.97 -4.74
N SER A 140 -4.00 -2.95 -5.09
CA SER A 140 -5.14 -2.53 -4.27
C SER A 140 -6.37 -3.43 -4.43
N GLU A 141 -6.50 -4.15 -5.53
CA GLU A 141 -7.52 -5.19 -5.69
C GLU A 141 -7.30 -6.34 -4.71
N LEU A 142 -6.04 -6.79 -4.51
CA LEU A 142 -5.72 -7.80 -3.51
C LEU A 142 -6.22 -7.39 -2.12
N VAL A 143 -6.01 -6.14 -1.72
CA VAL A 143 -6.53 -5.61 -0.46
C VAL A 143 -8.06 -5.60 -0.46
N TRP A 144 -8.66 -5.12 -1.54
CA TRP A 144 -10.12 -4.98 -1.70
C TRP A 144 -10.84 -6.33 -1.64
N GLU A 145 -10.32 -7.34 -2.31
CA GLU A 145 -10.86 -8.71 -2.31
C GLU A 145 -10.63 -9.44 -0.97
N SER A 146 -9.64 -9.01 -0.20
CA SER A 146 -9.27 -9.67 1.05
C SER A 146 -10.00 -9.12 2.28
N TYR A 147 -10.28 -7.81 2.32
CA TYR A 147 -10.94 -7.18 3.47
C TYR A 147 -12.46 -7.25 3.37
N LEU A 148 -13.00 -8.41 3.74
CA LEU A 148 -14.43 -8.69 3.71
C LEU A 148 -15.06 -8.55 5.10
N ALA A 149 -16.25 -7.94 5.14
CA ALA A 149 -17.13 -7.98 6.30
C ALA A 149 -17.69 -9.41 6.52
N PRO A 150 -18.30 -9.71 7.69
CA PRO A 150 -18.89 -11.02 7.94
C PRO A 150 -19.99 -11.44 6.94
N ASP A 151 -20.66 -10.49 6.33
CA ASP A 151 -21.67 -10.71 5.29
C ASP A 151 -21.10 -10.86 3.88
N GLY A 152 -19.77 -10.84 3.75
CA GLY A 152 -19.05 -10.93 2.48
C GLY A 152 -18.92 -9.61 1.71
N SER A 153 -19.47 -8.50 2.22
CA SER A 153 -19.30 -7.19 1.59
C SER A 153 -17.86 -6.68 1.78
N ARG A 154 -17.37 -5.93 0.78
CA ARG A 154 -16.02 -5.37 0.81
C ARG A 154 -15.96 -4.16 1.73
N ARG A 155 -14.92 -4.09 2.54
CA ARG A 155 -14.72 -2.98 3.51
C ARG A 155 -14.30 -1.68 2.84
N PHE A 156 -13.53 -1.76 1.77
CA PHE A 156 -13.12 -0.58 1.01
C PHE A 156 -14.06 -0.35 -0.17
N PRO A 157 -14.53 0.88 -0.42
CA PRO A 157 -15.40 1.16 -1.54
C PRO A 157 -14.64 1.09 -2.86
N ALA A 158 -15.22 0.46 -3.87
CA ALA A 158 -14.79 0.65 -5.25
C ALA A 158 -15.22 2.03 -5.75
N ARG A 159 -14.39 2.62 -6.62
CA ARG A 159 -14.67 3.88 -7.31
C ARG A 159 -14.48 3.70 -8.81
N PRO A 160 -15.08 4.54 -9.64
CA PRO A 160 -14.79 4.52 -11.07
C PRO A 160 -13.28 4.69 -11.31
N MET A 161 -12.69 3.72 -12.01
CA MET A 161 -11.25 3.77 -12.35
C MET A 161 -11.00 4.94 -13.30
N ASN A 162 -9.93 5.68 -13.05
CA ASN A 162 -9.47 6.77 -13.88
C ASN A 162 -8.00 6.57 -14.27
N PHE A 163 -7.73 6.67 -15.56
CA PHE A 163 -6.38 6.59 -16.13
C PHE A 163 -5.89 7.93 -16.70
N ARG A 164 -6.63 9.02 -16.45
CA ARG A 164 -6.28 10.36 -16.89
C ARG A 164 -5.64 11.16 -15.78
N ALA A 165 -4.67 11.98 -16.14
CA ALA A 165 -4.10 12.99 -15.26
C ALA A 165 -5.14 14.07 -14.89
N ALA A 166 -4.82 14.88 -13.88
CA ALA A 166 -5.71 15.93 -13.38
C ALA A 166 -6.14 16.97 -14.44
N ASP A 167 -5.32 17.19 -15.47
CA ASP A 167 -5.64 18.06 -16.61
C ASP A 167 -6.52 17.39 -17.68
N GLY A 168 -6.91 16.12 -17.46
CA GLY A 168 -7.71 15.31 -18.38
C GLY A 168 -6.91 14.61 -19.48
N SER A 169 -5.60 14.85 -19.58
CA SER A 169 -4.75 14.15 -20.53
C SER A 169 -4.59 12.66 -20.18
N LEU A 170 -4.36 11.84 -21.20
CA LEU A 170 -4.04 10.43 -21.01
C LEU A 170 -2.52 10.26 -21.00
N PRO A 171 -1.91 9.85 -19.85
CA PRO A 171 -0.50 9.56 -19.80
C PRO A 171 -0.08 8.54 -20.87
N ARG A 172 1.03 8.82 -21.55
CA ARG A 172 1.54 7.99 -22.65
C ARG A 172 1.74 6.52 -22.24
N PHE A 173 2.15 6.31 -20.99
CA PHE A 173 2.34 4.97 -20.44
C PHE A 173 1.07 4.10 -20.58
N TRP A 174 -0.11 4.62 -20.20
CA TRP A 174 -1.35 3.86 -20.33
C TRP A 174 -1.72 3.56 -21.78
N ALA A 175 -1.55 4.53 -22.67
CA ALA A 175 -1.82 4.32 -24.08
C ALA A 175 -0.93 3.21 -24.66
N GLU A 176 0.36 3.18 -24.30
CA GLU A 176 1.30 2.16 -24.78
C GLU A 176 1.03 0.79 -24.15
N LEU A 177 0.75 0.75 -22.83
CA LEU A 177 0.44 -0.50 -22.14
C LEU A 177 -0.79 -1.18 -22.73
N PHE A 178 -1.91 -0.48 -22.82
CA PHE A 178 -3.16 -1.07 -23.34
C PHE A 178 -3.10 -1.38 -24.83
N ALA A 179 -2.37 -0.58 -25.61
CA ALA A 179 -2.08 -0.94 -27.01
C ALA A 179 -1.26 -2.24 -27.10
N GLY A 180 -0.29 -2.44 -26.21
CA GLY A 180 0.51 -3.67 -26.15
C GLY A 180 -0.30 -4.90 -25.69
N LEU A 181 -1.30 -4.70 -24.84
CA LEU A 181 -2.24 -5.75 -24.41
C LEU A 181 -3.30 -6.07 -25.49
N GLY A 182 -3.52 -5.17 -26.44
CA GLY A 182 -4.60 -5.27 -27.41
C GLY A 182 -5.99 -5.03 -26.78
N GLU A 183 -6.03 -4.26 -25.69
CA GLU A 183 -7.23 -3.99 -24.89
C GLU A 183 -7.56 -2.49 -24.90
N GLU A 184 -8.83 -2.16 -24.65
CA GLU A 184 -9.25 -0.77 -24.42
C GLU A 184 -8.98 -0.37 -22.97
N ILE A 185 -8.68 0.92 -22.73
CA ILE A 185 -8.45 1.45 -21.39
C ILE A 185 -9.78 1.43 -20.60
N PRO A 186 -9.87 0.74 -19.46
CA PRO A 186 -11.12 0.49 -18.75
C PRO A 186 -11.56 1.71 -17.91
N GLN A 187 -11.98 2.79 -18.55
CA GLN A 187 -12.49 3.98 -17.87
C GLN A 187 -13.83 3.70 -17.18
N ASP A 188 -14.03 4.31 -16.00
CA ASP A 188 -15.25 4.25 -15.20
C ASP A 188 -15.67 2.85 -14.69
N ILE A 189 -14.86 1.83 -14.91
CA ILE A 189 -15.09 0.50 -14.32
C ILE A 189 -14.82 0.57 -12.81
N PRO A 190 -15.68 -0.02 -11.96
CA PRO A 190 -15.44 -0.04 -10.52
C PRO A 190 -14.13 -0.74 -10.17
N GLY A 191 -13.27 -0.04 -9.44
CA GLY A 191 -11.97 -0.56 -9.00
C GLY A 191 -11.45 0.19 -7.80
N THR A 192 -10.19 -0.01 -7.46
CA THR A 192 -9.53 0.62 -6.33
C THR A 192 -8.16 1.14 -6.73
N ASN A 193 -7.63 2.08 -5.95
CA ASN A 193 -6.24 2.53 -6.07
C ASN A 193 -5.64 2.81 -4.69
N PRO A 194 -4.31 2.81 -4.54
CA PRO A 194 -3.65 3.01 -3.26
C PRO A 194 -3.98 4.35 -2.59
N ASN A 195 -4.12 5.44 -3.37
CA ASN A 195 -4.37 6.78 -2.82
C ASN A 195 -5.77 6.91 -2.23
N ASP A 196 -6.81 6.43 -2.91
CA ASP A 196 -8.17 6.43 -2.38
C ASP A 196 -8.28 5.54 -1.15
N MET A 197 -7.59 4.40 -1.16
CA MET A 197 -7.55 3.48 -0.03
C MET A 197 -6.85 4.11 1.18
N ALA A 198 -5.71 4.79 0.99
CA ALA A 198 -4.99 5.48 2.07
C ALA A 198 -5.81 6.60 2.73
N ARG A 199 -6.74 7.20 1.98
CA ARG A 199 -7.66 8.26 2.47
C ARG A 199 -8.95 7.71 3.09
N ASP A 200 -9.13 6.38 3.17
CA ASP A 200 -10.33 5.80 3.74
C ASP A 200 -10.46 6.16 5.24
N PRO A 201 -11.61 6.69 5.70
CA PRO A 201 -11.80 7.12 7.08
C PRO A 201 -11.71 5.99 8.11
N GLN A 202 -11.76 4.73 7.69
CA GLN A 202 -11.56 3.58 8.57
C GLN A 202 -10.06 3.33 8.86
N LEU A 203 -9.16 3.98 8.13
CA LEU A 203 -7.72 3.85 8.32
C LEU A 203 -7.17 5.04 9.14
N LYS A 204 -6.23 4.74 9.99
CA LYS A 204 -5.39 5.72 10.69
C LYS A 204 -3.93 5.42 10.38
N GLU A 205 -3.20 6.40 9.88
CA GLU A 205 -1.76 6.28 9.76
C GLU A 205 -1.15 6.10 11.16
N VAL A 206 -0.30 5.09 11.31
CA VAL A 206 0.33 4.70 12.58
C VAL A 206 1.84 4.78 12.53
N ALA A 207 2.45 4.80 11.34
CA ALA A 207 3.89 5.00 11.15
C ALA A 207 4.21 5.54 9.77
N ARG A 208 5.34 6.27 9.67
CA ARG A 208 6.02 6.70 8.45
C ARG A 208 7.48 6.31 8.50
N TYR A 209 8.05 5.97 7.35
CA TYR A 209 9.48 5.66 7.24
C TYR A 209 10.32 6.87 6.80
N TYR A 210 9.69 7.92 6.27
CA TYR A 210 10.32 9.16 5.77
C TYR A 210 10.04 10.37 6.67
#